data_290f6ed00dd7faf8f57acec494dd775d
#
_entry.id   290f6ed00dd7faf8f57acec494dd775d
#
_cell.length_a   1.000
_cell.length_b   1.000
_cell.length_c   1.000
_cell.angle_alpha   90.00
_cell.angle_beta   90.00
_cell.angle_gamma   90.00
#
_symmetry.space_group_name_H-M   'P 1'
#
loop_
_entity.id
_entity.type
_entity.pdbx_description
1 polymer ?
#
loop_
_entity_poly.entity_id
_entity_poly.type
_entity_poly.pdbx_seq_one_letter_code
_entity_poly.pdbx_strand_id
1 'polypeptide(L)'
;MKDKRITNNQRYNAERKAQSELMKRDLDRDKILAKIYQESFDRMQKEIDGFYMRYANRNGLTKQEAIKRASEMDVTKFADKAAKAVKEKDFSHATNEWLKVYNLKMKVSRLELLKAELTLEIQNLTAEVNEVFDKARIDEYLNEYKRQAGILGISSSGAKKRMQAILDADFYGQNFSARVWGPLGLRATLQQDVFGSLNRVFTDMMGYKQEMKRLANKYGTSEQNAKRLLKTEIARIHADTQLAMLKDNDFTHLIYVAEAGACKVCAPLDGKAIPIDDAEKGVNMYPMHPNCRCSAYGHIKMNYKNGGNTLDREATNGVWGDDEEI
;
A
#
# COMPACT_ATOMS: atom_id res chain seq x y z
N MET A 1 33.10 -3.17 -31.21
CA MET A 1 32.24 -3.44 -30.05
C MET A 1 31.24 -4.49 -30.50
N LYS A 2 31.26 -5.71 -29.94
CA LYS A 2 30.23 -6.71 -30.25
C LYS A 2 28.90 -6.24 -29.73
N ASP A 3 27.94 -6.03 -30.62
CA ASP A 3 26.57 -5.69 -30.33
C ASP A 3 25.95 -6.81 -29.46
N LYS A 4 25.85 -6.59 -28.16
CA LYS A 4 25.21 -7.56 -27.24
C LYS A 4 23.70 -7.45 -27.40
N ARG A 5 23.15 -8.04 -28.44
CA ARG A 5 21.69 -8.23 -28.52
C ARG A 5 21.27 -9.11 -27.36
N ILE A 6 20.44 -8.55 -26.47
CA ILE A 6 19.86 -9.29 -25.37
C ILE A 6 18.81 -10.23 -25.97
N THR A 7 19.04 -11.55 -25.87
CA THR A 7 18.08 -12.57 -26.34
C THR A 7 16.79 -12.52 -25.51
N ASN A 8 15.69 -13.01 -26.05
CA ASN A 8 14.42 -13.09 -25.31
C ASN A 8 14.58 -13.87 -24.00
N ASN A 9 15.35 -14.94 -23.96
CA ASN A 9 15.67 -15.68 -22.74
C ASN A 9 16.43 -14.84 -21.71
N GLN A 10 17.40 -14.02 -22.16
CA GLN A 10 18.12 -13.10 -21.27
C GLN A 10 17.19 -12.03 -20.70
N ARG A 11 16.25 -11.50 -21.49
CA ARG A 11 15.24 -10.53 -21.01
C ARG A 11 14.30 -11.18 -20.00
N TYR A 12 13.80 -12.36 -20.27
CA TYR A 12 12.98 -13.13 -19.34
C TYR A 12 13.69 -13.36 -18.00
N ASN A 13 14.92 -13.83 -18.03
CA ASN A 13 15.73 -14.07 -16.84
C ASN A 13 16.04 -12.76 -16.07
N ALA A 14 16.27 -11.66 -16.80
CA ALA A 14 16.45 -10.34 -16.18
C ALA A 14 15.19 -9.86 -15.44
N GLU A 15 14.01 -10.09 -16.01
CA GLU A 15 12.73 -9.78 -15.33
C GLU A 15 12.53 -10.65 -14.09
N ARG A 16 12.81 -11.95 -14.17
CA ARG A 16 12.75 -12.86 -13.01
C ARG A 16 13.69 -12.44 -11.88
N LYS A 17 14.88 -11.96 -12.22
CA LYS A 17 15.83 -11.40 -11.24
C LYS A 17 15.27 -10.12 -10.62
N ALA A 18 14.73 -9.21 -11.43
CA ALA A 18 14.12 -7.97 -10.93
C ALA A 18 12.92 -8.24 -9.99
N GLN A 19 12.08 -9.23 -10.30
CA GLN A 19 11.00 -9.69 -9.43
C GLN A 19 11.55 -10.17 -8.07
N SER A 20 12.60 -10.98 -8.07
CA SER A 20 13.22 -11.49 -6.84
C SER A 20 13.80 -10.35 -5.98
N GLU A 21 14.44 -9.36 -6.60
CA GLU A 21 14.98 -8.19 -5.91
C GLU A 21 13.86 -7.30 -5.35
N LEU A 22 12.77 -7.13 -6.08
CA LEU A 22 11.58 -6.42 -5.59
C LEU A 22 10.98 -7.11 -4.36
N MET A 23 10.83 -8.43 -4.41
CA MET A 23 10.32 -9.21 -3.27
C MET A 23 11.18 -9.07 -2.01
N LYS A 24 12.51 -8.95 -2.14
CA LYS A 24 13.40 -8.68 -1.00
C LYS A 24 13.11 -7.29 -0.40
N ARG A 25 12.98 -6.26 -1.23
CA ARG A 25 12.62 -4.91 -0.77
C ARG A 25 11.26 -4.87 -0.10
N ASP A 26 10.30 -5.67 -0.59
CA ASP A 26 8.99 -5.80 0.03
C ASP A 26 9.07 -6.41 1.43
N LEU A 27 9.91 -7.41 1.65
CA LEU A 27 10.11 -7.99 2.98
C LEU A 27 10.66 -6.97 3.99
N ASP A 28 11.54 -6.07 3.55
CA ASP A 28 12.06 -5.03 4.43
C ASP A 28 11.00 -3.96 4.74
N ARG A 29 10.20 -3.58 3.76
CA ARG A 29 9.04 -2.69 3.96
C ARG A 29 7.98 -3.32 4.87
N ASP A 30 7.73 -4.62 4.71
CA ASP A 30 6.82 -5.38 5.57
C ASP A 30 7.25 -5.34 7.05
N LYS A 31 8.57 -5.43 7.33
CA LYS A 31 9.10 -5.29 8.69
C LYS A 31 8.90 -3.89 9.26
N ILE A 32 9.13 -2.86 8.44
CA ILE A 32 8.93 -1.46 8.85
C ILE A 32 7.46 -1.22 9.17
N LEU A 33 6.54 -1.64 8.30
CA LEU A 33 5.11 -1.51 8.52
C LEU A 33 4.65 -2.28 9.76
N ALA A 34 5.13 -3.52 9.96
CA ALA A 34 4.81 -4.31 11.15
C ALA A 34 5.23 -3.59 12.44
N LYS A 35 6.42 -2.98 12.46
CA LYS A 35 6.91 -2.22 13.60
C LYS A 35 6.03 -1.01 13.90
N ILE A 36 5.68 -0.21 12.88
CA ILE A 36 4.80 0.97 13.01
C ILE A 36 3.44 0.56 13.57
N TYR A 37 2.83 -0.49 13.05
CA TYR A 37 1.54 -0.99 13.54
C TYR A 37 1.62 -1.53 14.97
N GLN A 38 2.69 -2.24 15.33
CA GLN A 38 2.88 -2.75 16.68
C GLN A 38 3.06 -1.61 17.69
N GLU A 39 3.91 -0.64 17.40
CA GLU A 39 4.13 0.52 18.25
C GLU A 39 2.86 1.35 18.48
N SER A 40 2.07 1.54 17.42
CA SER A 40 0.78 2.21 17.51
C SER A 40 -0.22 1.40 18.36
N PHE A 41 -0.29 0.10 18.16
CA PHE A 41 -1.15 -0.78 18.96
C PHE A 41 -0.79 -0.71 20.44
N ASP A 42 0.50 -0.74 20.77
CA ASP A 42 0.99 -0.68 22.15
C ASP A 42 0.63 0.66 22.82
N ARG A 43 0.77 1.78 22.11
CA ARG A 43 0.34 3.10 22.58
C ARG A 43 -1.18 3.15 22.80
N MET A 44 -1.95 2.64 21.85
CA MET A 44 -3.41 2.60 21.94
C MET A 44 -3.88 1.71 23.07
N GLN A 45 -3.32 0.52 23.21
CA GLN A 45 -3.66 -0.40 24.31
C GLN A 45 -3.36 0.24 25.67
N LYS A 46 -2.23 0.90 25.82
CA LYS A 46 -1.88 1.63 27.05
C LYS A 46 -2.91 2.71 27.41
N GLU A 47 -3.42 3.45 26.44
CA GLU A 47 -4.46 4.45 26.68
C GLU A 47 -5.79 3.78 27.09
N ILE A 48 -6.18 2.70 26.42
CA ILE A 48 -7.41 1.94 26.73
C ILE A 48 -7.27 1.26 28.11
N ASP A 49 -6.14 0.64 28.41
CA ASP A 49 -5.87 0.01 29.70
C ASP A 49 -5.92 1.04 30.83
N GLY A 50 -5.25 2.18 30.65
CA GLY A 50 -5.25 3.26 31.61
C GLY A 50 -6.66 3.82 31.87
N PHE A 51 -7.45 3.89 30.81
CA PHE A 51 -8.86 4.26 30.89
C PHE A 51 -9.67 3.18 31.64
N TYR A 52 -9.53 1.90 31.27
CA TYR A 52 -10.24 0.79 31.87
C TYR A 52 -9.90 0.66 33.38
N MET A 53 -8.62 0.74 33.75
CA MET A 53 -8.18 0.64 35.15
C MET A 53 -8.70 1.78 36.02
N ARG A 54 -8.80 2.99 35.49
CA ARG A 54 -9.35 4.13 36.22
C ARG A 54 -10.85 3.95 36.54
N TYR A 55 -11.56 3.18 35.71
CA TYR A 55 -13.00 3.29 35.68
C TYR A 55 -13.82 2.01 35.77
N ALA A 56 -13.29 0.89 35.32
CA ALA A 56 -14.02 -0.38 35.37
C ALA A 56 -13.74 -1.18 36.64
N ASN A 57 -12.64 -0.90 37.31
CA ASN A 57 -12.11 -1.77 38.38
C ASN A 57 -12.20 -1.17 39.80
N ARG A 58 -12.84 -0.02 40.03
CA ARG A 58 -13.03 0.54 41.38
C ARG A 58 -14.34 0.10 41.93
N ASN A 59 -14.24 -0.86 42.85
CA ASN A 59 -15.31 -1.40 43.67
C ASN A 59 -16.28 -0.31 44.20
N GLY A 60 -17.56 -0.43 43.91
CA GLY A 60 -18.62 0.28 44.56
C GLY A 60 -19.15 1.55 43.88
N LEU A 61 -18.59 1.97 42.74
CA LEU A 61 -19.19 3.09 41.97
C LEU A 61 -20.20 2.58 40.96
N THR A 62 -21.33 3.21 40.87
CA THR A 62 -22.27 3.01 39.76
C THR A 62 -21.62 3.46 38.46
N LYS A 63 -22.04 2.89 37.33
CA LYS A 63 -21.56 3.26 35.98
C LYS A 63 -21.63 4.79 35.76
N GLN A 64 -22.67 5.45 36.26
CA GLN A 64 -22.87 6.90 36.13
C GLN A 64 -21.88 7.70 36.98
N GLU A 65 -21.60 7.30 38.21
CA GLU A 65 -20.60 7.96 39.08
C GLU A 65 -19.18 7.76 38.58
N ALA A 66 -18.84 6.57 38.05
CA ALA A 66 -17.56 6.32 37.39
C ALA A 66 -17.41 7.21 36.14
N ILE A 67 -18.44 7.38 35.36
CA ILE A 67 -18.50 8.28 34.18
C ILE A 67 -18.27 9.73 34.60
N LYS A 68 -18.90 10.21 35.67
CA LYS A 68 -18.81 11.61 36.13
C LYS A 68 -17.40 11.95 36.64
N ARG A 69 -16.83 11.14 37.50
CA ARG A 69 -15.47 11.37 38.07
C ARG A 69 -14.36 11.32 37.02
N ALA A 70 -14.58 10.55 35.99
CA ALA A 70 -13.62 10.43 34.93
C ALA A 70 -13.62 11.60 33.96
N SER A 71 -14.77 12.18 33.70
CA SER A 71 -14.84 13.32 32.77
C SER A 71 -13.95 14.48 33.23
N GLU A 72 -13.80 14.68 34.55
CA GLU A 72 -12.96 15.76 35.10
C GLU A 72 -11.48 15.55 34.88
N MET A 73 -10.97 14.32 35.09
CA MET A 73 -9.55 14.00 34.91
C MET A 73 -9.14 13.91 33.44
N ASP A 74 -10.02 13.36 32.61
CA ASP A 74 -9.76 13.22 31.18
C ASP A 74 -9.81 14.57 30.47
N VAL A 75 -10.66 15.49 30.90
CA VAL A 75 -10.69 16.87 30.40
C VAL A 75 -9.37 17.58 30.65
N THR A 76 -8.78 17.44 31.85
CA THR A 76 -7.49 18.05 32.17
C THR A 76 -6.38 17.52 31.25
N LYS A 77 -6.28 16.19 31.13
CA LYS A 77 -5.29 15.54 30.25
C LYS A 77 -5.47 15.96 28.78
N PHE A 78 -6.69 16.08 28.31
CA PHE A 78 -7.03 16.54 26.97
C PHE A 78 -6.64 18.02 26.76
N ALA A 79 -6.92 18.85 27.77
CA ALA A 79 -6.51 20.26 27.76
C ALA A 79 -4.99 20.42 27.74
N ASP A 80 -4.25 19.60 28.47
CA ASP A 80 -2.78 19.62 28.48
C ASP A 80 -2.20 19.24 27.11
N LYS A 81 -2.75 18.21 26.47
CA LYS A 81 -2.35 17.82 25.09
C LYS A 81 -2.65 18.95 24.09
N ALA A 82 -3.80 19.60 24.20
CA ALA A 82 -4.15 20.73 23.35
C ALA A 82 -3.22 21.93 23.57
N ALA A 83 -2.93 22.25 24.83
CA ALA A 83 -2.01 23.31 25.19
C ALA A 83 -0.59 23.03 24.68
N LYS A 84 -0.14 21.78 24.74
CA LYS A 84 1.15 21.33 24.20
C LYS A 84 1.21 21.51 22.68
N ALA A 85 0.20 21.05 21.95
CA ALA A 85 0.13 21.18 20.49
C ALA A 85 0.15 22.65 20.05
N VAL A 86 -0.58 23.53 20.75
CA VAL A 86 -0.56 24.98 20.50
C VAL A 86 0.83 25.58 20.79
N LYS A 87 1.46 25.19 21.93
CA LYS A 87 2.79 25.66 22.32
C LYS A 87 3.87 25.23 21.33
N GLU A 88 3.79 24.02 20.84
CA GLU A 88 4.73 23.45 19.87
C GLU A 88 4.45 23.91 18.42
N LYS A 89 3.38 24.69 18.22
CA LYS A 89 2.91 25.15 16.91
C LYS A 89 2.71 24.00 15.92
N ASP A 90 2.25 22.88 16.43
CA ASP A 90 1.89 21.72 15.60
C ASP A 90 0.57 22.01 14.85
N PHE A 91 0.67 22.47 13.61
CA PHE A 91 -0.45 22.74 12.70
C PHE A 91 -0.66 21.61 11.69
N SER A 92 -0.18 20.41 11.99
CA SER A 92 -0.46 19.23 11.15
C SER A 92 -1.98 19.05 10.96
N HIS A 93 -2.37 18.46 9.84
CA HIS A 93 -3.78 18.16 9.59
C HIS A 93 -4.38 17.31 10.72
N ALA A 94 -3.62 16.34 11.23
CA ALA A 94 -4.03 15.48 12.34
C ALA A 94 -4.31 16.28 13.62
N THR A 95 -3.40 17.17 14.01
CA THR A 95 -3.54 18.03 15.20
C THR A 95 -4.68 19.02 15.04
N ASN A 96 -4.86 19.61 13.86
CA ASN A 96 -5.97 20.53 13.62
C ASN A 96 -7.34 19.84 13.71
N GLU A 97 -7.49 18.65 13.15
CA GLU A 97 -8.72 17.87 13.28
C GLU A 97 -9.01 17.48 14.74
N TRP A 98 -7.99 17.13 15.48
CA TRP A 98 -8.09 16.83 16.89
C TRP A 98 -8.47 18.07 17.72
N LEU A 99 -7.87 19.25 17.48
CA LEU A 99 -8.21 20.51 18.11
C LEU A 99 -9.63 20.99 17.79
N LYS A 100 -10.15 20.72 16.60
CA LYS A 100 -11.56 21.00 16.26
C LYS A 100 -12.50 20.22 17.17
N VAL A 101 -12.21 18.95 17.46
CA VAL A 101 -12.99 18.13 18.39
C VAL A 101 -12.94 18.73 19.80
N TYR A 102 -11.76 19.17 20.25
CA TYR A 102 -11.59 19.85 21.53
C TYR A 102 -12.44 21.14 21.64
N ASN A 103 -12.36 22.01 20.64
CA ASN A 103 -13.10 23.27 20.63
C ASN A 103 -14.62 23.08 20.53
N LEU A 104 -15.07 21.97 19.95
CA LEU A 104 -16.48 21.73 19.74
C LEU A 104 -17.22 21.39 21.00
N LYS A 105 -16.63 20.90 22.13
CA LYS A 105 -17.41 20.70 23.36
C LYS A 105 -16.67 20.19 24.59
N MET A 106 -16.66 20.98 25.58
CA MET A 106 -16.63 20.63 27.00
C MET A 106 -17.90 19.85 27.49
N LYS A 107 -18.76 19.38 26.61
CA LYS A 107 -19.99 18.63 26.91
C LYS A 107 -19.98 17.17 26.46
N VAL A 108 -18.84 16.68 25.97
CA VAL A 108 -18.73 15.33 25.41
C VAL A 108 -18.61 14.29 26.52
N SER A 109 -19.26 13.16 26.32
CA SER A 109 -19.15 12.05 27.24
C SER A 109 -17.68 11.55 27.27
N ARG A 110 -17.29 10.95 28.35
CA ARG A 110 -15.95 10.42 28.57
C ARG A 110 -15.48 9.42 27.49
N LEU A 111 -16.37 8.56 27.01
CA LEU A 111 -16.05 7.64 25.93
C LEU A 111 -15.69 8.39 24.64
N GLU A 112 -16.33 9.54 24.41
CA GLU A 112 -16.03 10.41 23.29
C GLU A 112 -14.63 11.06 23.38
N LEU A 113 -14.20 11.43 24.59
CA LEU A 113 -12.83 11.93 24.80
C LEU A 113 -11.79 10.87 24.50
N LEU A 114 -12.00 9.63 24.97
CA LEU A 114 -11.14 8.51 24.63
C LEU A 114 -11.13 8.27 23.11
N LYS A 115 -12.30 8.27 22.46
CA LYS A 115 -12.39 8.13 20.99
C LYS A 115 -11.64 9.25 20.27
N ALA A 116 -11.67 10.49 20.77
CA ALA A 116 -10.93 11.61 20.21
C ALA A 116 -9.39 11.40 20.34
N GLU A 117 -8.91 10.94 21.50
CA GLU A 117 -7.50 10.59 21.70
C GLU A 117 -7.05 9.47 20.76
N LEU A 118 -7.84 8.40 20.64
CA LEU A 118 -7.53 7.29 19.76
C LEU A 118 -7.68 7.64 18.27
N THR A 119 -8.52 8.62 17.93
CA THR A 119 -8.56 9.16 16.58
C THR A 119 -7.23 9.80 16.20
N LEU A 120 -6.63 10.58 17.10
CA LEU A 120 -5.31 11.17 16.87
C LEU A 120 -4.23 10.07 16.71
N GLU A 121 -4.25 9.04 17.54
CA GLU A 121 -3.31 7.93 17.42
C GLU A 121 -3.44 7.21 16.06
N ILE A 122 -4.67 6.98 15.59
CA ILE A 122 -4.91 6.36 14.27
C ILE A 122 -4.47 7.29 13.13
N GLN A 123 -4.63 8.60 13.28
CA GLN A 123 -4.13 9.56 12.29
C GLN A 123 -2.61 9.57 12.23
N ASN A 124 -1.94 9.53 13.38
CA ASN A 124 -0.48 9.46 13.46
C ASN A 124 0.04 8.15 12.83
N LEU A 125 -0.54 7.01 13.19
CA LEU A 125 -0.23 5.73 12.55
C LEU A 125 -0.37 5.82 11.03
N THR A 126 -1.50 6.39 10.56
CA THR A 126 -1.74 6.49 9.12
C THR A 126 -0.73 7.40 8.43
N ALA A 127 -0.32 8.50 9.08
CA ALA A 127 0.70 9.40 8.57
C ALA A 127 2.07 8.69 8.47
N GLU A 128 2.50 7.99 9.52
CA GLU A 128 3.75 7.21 9.51
C GLU A 128 3.74 6.13 8.40
N VAL A 129 2.62 5.41 8.24
CA VAL A 129 2.44 4.43 7.17
C VAL A 129 2.50 5.10 5.79
N ASN A 130 1.87 6.28 5.64
CA ASN A 130 1.86 7.02 4.38
C ASN A 130 3.25 7.53 4.00
N GLU A 131 4.09 7.93 4.94
CA GLU A 131 5.49 8.31 4.67
C GLU A 131 6.27 7.12 4.07
N VAL A 132 6.09 5.92 4.62
CA VAL A 132 6.69 4.69 4.06
C VAL A 132 6.17 4.43 2.65
N PHE A 133 4.86 4.63 2.43
CA PHE A 133 4.24 4.44 1.12
C PHE A 133 4.77 5.42 0.09
N ASP A 134 4.79 6.71 0.39
CA ASP A 134 5.22 7.74 -0.54
C ASP A 134 6.70 7.56 -0.93
N LYS A 135 7.54 7.29 0.05
CA LYS A 135 8.95 6.97 -0.22
C LYS A 135 9.08 5.74 -1.12
N ALA A 136 8.39 4.66 -0.79
CA ALA A 136 8.47 3.41 -1.56
C ALA A 136 7.95 3.61 -2.99
N ARG A 137 6.87 4.35 -3.20
CA ARG A 137 6.29 4.64 -4.52
C ARG A 137 7.26 5.45 -5.39
N ILE A 138 7.86 6.49 -4.82
CA ILE A 138 8.85 7.33 -5.52
C ILE A 138 10.10 6.51 -5.86
N ASP A 139 10.67 5.81 -4.90
CA ASP A 139 11.87 5.01 -5.07
C ASP A 139 11.67 3.93 -6.14
N GLU A 140 10.55 3.21 -6.09
CA GLU A 140 10.26 2.14 -7.06
C GLU A 140 9.94 2.70 -8.45
N TYR A 141 9.27 3.84 -8.55
CA TYR A 141 9.12 4.52 -9.84
C TYR A 141 10.48 4.87 -10.45
N LEU A 142 11.36 5.50 -9.68
CA LEU A 142 12.68 5.90 -10.17
C LEU A 142 13.57 4.70 -10.54
N ASN A 143 13.52 3.66 -9.73
CA ASN A 143 14.24 2.41 -9.97
C ASN A 143 13.76 1.73 -11.26
N GLU A 144 12.45 1.61 -11.45
CA GLU A 144 11.86 0.99 -12.63
C GLU A 144 12.11 1.83 -13.88
N TYR A 145 11.93 3.15 -13.81
CA TYR A 145 12.24 4.03 -14.93
C TYR A 145 13.70 3.91 -15.36
N LYS A 146 14.65 3.93 -14.41
CA LYS A 146 16.07 3.78 -14.68
C LYS A 146 16.39 2.40 -15.29
N ARG A 147 15.74 1.36 -14.77
CA ARG A 147 15.91 -0.02 -15.25
C ARG A 147 15.44 -0.15 -16.70
N GLN A 148 14.24 0.35 -17.02
CA GLN A 148 13.71 0.35 -18.37
C GLN A 148 14.56 1.20 -19.32
N ALA A 149 14.98 2.40 -18.91
CA ALA A 149 15.86 3.24 -19.71
C ALA A 149 17.17 2.53 -20.05
N GLY A 150 17.76 1.81 -19.09
CA GLY A 150 18.96 1.00 -19.31
C GLY A 150 18.74 -0.16 -20.31
N ILE A 151 17.60 -0.83 -20.25
CA ILE A 151 17.22 -1.90 -21.19
C ILE A 151 17.05 -1.34 -22.61
N LEU A 152 16.43 -0.16 -22.72
CA LEU A 152 16.16 0.50 -24.00
C LEU A 152 17.36 1.28 -24.54
N GLY A 153 18.44 1.44 -23.76
CA GLY A 153 19.63 2.22 -24.15
C GLY A 153 19.36 3.73 -24.27
N ILE A 154 18.36 4.26 -23.54
CA ILE A 154 17.98 5.68 -23.54
C ILE A 154 18.36 6.37 -22.22
N SER A 155 18.37 7.72 -22.23
CA SER A 155 18.65 8.50 -21.04
C SER A 155 17.54 8.42 -20.01
N SER A 156 17.89 8.28 -18.73
CA SER A 156 16.94 8.35 -17.61
C SER A 156 16.61 9.76 -17.14
N SER A 157 17.10 10.82 -17.83
CA SER A 157 16.90 12.23 -17.44
C SER A 157 15.43 12.66 -17.46
N GLY A 158 14.57 12.00 -18.24
CA GLY A 158 13.13 12.26 -18.33
C GLY A 158 12.28 11.73 -17.17
N ALA A 159 12.86 10.99 -16.21
CA ALA A 159 12.11 10.32 -15.15
C ALA A 159 11.16 11.27 -14.37
N LYS A 160 11.64 12.45 -14.01
CA LYS A 160 10.85 13.40 -13.20
C LYS A 160 9.62 13.96 -13.93
N LYS A 161 9.67 14.03 -15.26
CA LYS A 161 8.59 14.65 -16.08
C LYS A 161 7.26 13.90 -16.00
N ARG A 162 7.29 12.58 -15.84
CA ARG A 162 6.09 11.71 -15.80
C ARG A 162 5.76 11.17 -14.42
N MET A 163 6.65 11.39 -13.46
CA MET A 163 6.55 10.79 -12.13
C MET A 163 5.20 11.07 -11.49
N GLN A 164 4.79 12.33 -11.44
CA GLN A 164 3.54 12.71 -10.79
C GLN A 164 2.32 12.07 -11.46
N ALA A 165 2.26 12.09 -12.78
CA ALA A 165 1.15 11.50 -13.53
C ALA A 165 1.02 10.00 -13.26
N ILE A 166 2.14 9.28 -13.16
CA ILE A 166 2.13 7.85 -12.84
C ILE A 166 1.78 7.60 -11.37
N LEU A 167 2.32 8.40 -10.45
CA LEU A 167 2.01 8.21 -9.02
C LEU A 167 0.56 8.52 -8.68
N ASP A 168 -0.07 9.49 -9.36
CA ASP A 168 -1.44 9.91 -9.11
C ASP A 168 -2.48 9.17 -9.97
N ALA A 169 -2.04 8.28 -10.85
CA ALA A 169 -2.95 7.55 -11.72
C ALA A 169 -3.93 6.68 -10.93
N ASP A 170 -5.16 6.64 -11.40
CA ASP A 170 -6.20 5.79 -10.83
C ASP A 170 -5.95 4.31 -11.14
N PHE A 171 -6.36 3.49 -10.21
CA PHE A 171 -6.39 2.04 -10.39
C PHE A 171 -7.70 1.49 -9.83
N TYR A 172 -8.49 0.84 -10.67
CA TYR A 172 -9.88 0.43 -10.34
C TYR A 172 -10.74 1.58 -9.80
N GLY A 173 -10.69 2.74 -10.46
CA GLY A 173 -11.55 3.88 -10.16
C GLY A 173 -11.21 4.65 -8.87
N GLN A 174 -10.05 4.40 -8.27
CA GLN A 174 -9.59 5.11 -7.09
C GLN A 174 -8.09 5.39 -7.15
N ASN A 175 -7.71 6.61 -6.79
CA ASN A 175 -6.30 6.93 -6.57
C ASN A 175 -5.78 6.34 -5.25
N PHE A 176 -4.45 6.31 -5.11
CA PHE A 176 -3.82 5.70 -3.94
C PHE A 176 -4.17 6.42 -2.63
N SER A 177 -4.21 7.74 -2.63
CA SER A 177 -4.56 8.55 -1.45
C SER A 177 -5.96 8.20 -0.91
N ALA A 178 -6.95 8.01 -1.79
CA ALA A 178 -8.29 7.61 -1.37
C ALA A 178 -8.32 6.23 -0.69
N ARG A 179 -7.41 5.32 -1.08
CA ARG A 179 -7.28 4.00 -0.44
C ARG A 179 -6.66 4.06 0.95
N VAL A 180 -5.88 5.09 1.24
CA VAL A 180 -5.28 5.33 2.56
C VAL A 180 -6.21 6.16 3.44
N TRP A 181 -6.63 7.33 2.95
CA TRP A 181 -7.31 8.36 3.72
C TRP A 181 -8.83 8.42 3.53
N GLY A 182 -9.34 7.84 2.47
CA GLY A 182 -10.76 7.89 2.11
C GLY A 182 -11.68 7.19 3.13
N PRO A 183 -13.00 7.31 2.95
CA PRO A 183 -14.00 6.79 3.89
C PRO A 183 -14.00 5.25 4.00
N LEU A 184 -13.47 4.55 3.01
CA LEU A 184 -13.26 3.10 3.01
C LEU A 184 -11.75 2.74 3.02
N GLY A 185 -10.88 3.72 3.25
CA GLY A 185 -9.44 3.56 3.31
C GLY A 185 -8.95 2.94 4.61
N LEU A 186 -7.64 2.73 4.70
CA LEU A 186 -6.99 2.10 5.85
C LEU A 186 -7.33 2.81 7.17
N ARG A 187 -7.27 4.16 7.18
CA ARG A 187 -7.58 4.97 8.37
C ARG A 187 -9.00 4.75 8.87
N ALA A 188 -9.97 4.93 8.00
CA ALA A 188 -11.39 4.88 8.38
C ALA A 188 -11.81 3.47 8.83
N THR A 189 -11.31 2.45 8.16
CA THR A 189 -11.60 1.04 8.51
C THR A 189 -11.05 0.71 9.90
N LEU A 190 -9.81 1.08 10.19
CA LEU A 190 -9.21 0.85 11.50
C LEU A 190 -9.94 1.62 12.59
N GLN A 191 -10.32 2.89 12.33
CA GLN A 191 -11.07 3.71 13.28
C GLN A 191 -12.43 3.09 13.62
N GLN A 192 -13.15 2.54 12.64
CA GLN A 192 -14.41 1.82 12.89
C GLN A 192 -14.21 0.59 13.77
N ASP A 193 -13.16 -0.19 13.51
CA ASP A 193 -12.84 -1.39 14.31
C ASP A 193 -12.51 -1.03 15.77
N VAL A 194 -11.71 0.02 15.97
CA VAL A 194 -11.36 0.55 17.30
C VAL A 194 -12.61 1.03 18.04
N PHE A 195 -13.40 1.90 17.41
CA PHE A 195 -14.61 2.44 18.04
C PHE A 195 -15.64 1.36 18.32
N GLY A 196 -15.77 0.36 17.45
CA GLY A 196 -16.64 -0.79 17.68
C GLY A 196 -16.20 -1.60 18.91
N SER A 197 -14.89 -1.83 19.09
CA SER A 197 -14.35 -2.51 20.29
C SER A 197 -14.58 -1.70 21.56
N LEU A 198 -14.35 -0.38 21.53
CA LEU A 198 -14.64 0.48 22.67
C LEU A 198 -16.12 0.47 23.09
N ASN A 199 -17.02 0.57 22.13
CA ASN A 199 -18.45 0.51 22.40
C ASN A 199 -18.84 -0.82 23.07
N ARG A 200 -18.33 -1.95 22.55
CA ARG A 200 -18.61 -3.28 23.15
C ARG A 200 -18.09 -3.39 24.59
N VAL A 201 -16.91 -2.87 24.87
CA VAL A 201 -16.36 -2.88 26.23
C VAL A 201 -17.13 -1.98 27.17
N PHE A 202 -17.33 -0.71 26.79
CA PHE A 202 -17.78 0.33 27.72
C PHE A 202 -19.29 0.59 27.65
N THR A 203 -19.95 0.19 26.59
CA THR A 203 -21.41 0.34 26.44
C THR A 203 -22.13 -0.98 26.61
N ASP A 204 -21.65 -2.04 25.91
CA ASP A 204 -22.33 -3.34 25.88
C ASP A 204 -21.82 -4.28 26.98
N MET A 205 -20.86 -3.82 27.80
CA MET A 205 -20.27 -4.56 28.93
C MET A 205 -19.67 -5.92 28.55
N MET A 206 -19.14 -6.04 27.33
CA MET A 206 -18.44 -7.24 26.88
C MET A 206 -17.10 -7.42 27.61
N GLY A 207 -16.64 -8.66 27.69
CA GLY A 207 -15.40 -8.99 28.40
C GLY A 207 -14.17 -8.27 27.83
N TYR A 208 -13.50 -7.45 28.67
CA TYR A 208 -12.37 -6.62 28.29
C TYR A 208 -11.24 -7.40 27.59
N LYS A 209 -10.80 -8.50 28.18
CA LYS A 209 -9.71 -9.34 27.60
C LYS A 209 -10.05 -9.88 26.21
N GLN A 210 -11.30 -10.28 26.01
CA GLN A 210 -11.76 -10.82 24.73
C GLN A 210 -11.77 -9.72 23.65
N GLU A 211 -12.25 -8.52 23.97
CA GLU A 211 -12.28 -7.40 23.04
C GLU A 211 -10.88 -6.86 22.73
N MET A 212 -9.97 -6.84 23.70
CA MET A 212 -8.56 -6.47 23.42
C MET A 212 -7.87 -7.46 22.50
N LYS A 213 -8.11 -8.77 22.69
CA LYS A 213 -7.62 -9.79 21.74
C LYS A 213 -8.22 -9.60 20.32
N ARG A 214 -9.51 -9.27 20.26
CA ARG A 214 -10.18 -8.95 18.97
C ARG A 214 -9.58 -7.72 18.33
N LEU A 215 -9.31 -6.66 19.10
CA LEU A 215 -8.70 -5.45 18.59
C LEU A 215 -7.28 -5.70 18.07
N ALA A 216 -6.48 -6.50 18.78
CA ALA A 216 -5.15 -6.91 18.30
C ALA A 216 -5.24 -7.61 16.93
N ASN A 217 -6.21 -8.53 16.75
CA ASN A 217 -6.44 -9.18 15.46
C ASN A 217 -6.84 -8.19 14.36
N LYS A 218 -7.63 -7.15 14.70
CA LYS A 218 -8.03 -6.10 13.75
C LYS A 218 -6.85 -5.23 13.31
N TYR A 219 -5.95 -4.91 14.25
CA TYR A 219 -4.69 -4.25 13.93
C TYR A 219 -3.83 -5.09 12.99
N GLY A 220 -3.67 -6.38 13.28
CA GLY A 220 -2.98 -7.31 12.39
C GLY A 220 -3.61 -7.39 10.99
N THR A 221 -4.95 -7.35 10.89
CA THR A 221 -5.65 -7.30 9.60
C THR A 221 -5.36 -5.98 8.87
N SER A 222 -5.36 -4.84 9.57
CA SER A 222 -5.05 -3.53 9.01
C SER A 222 -3.60 -3.47 8.51
N GLU A 223 -2.66 -4.00 9.25
CA GLU A 223 -1.25 -4.17 8.85
C GLU A 223 -1.13 -4.97 7.54
N GLN A 224 -1.78 -6.13 7.46
CA GLN A 224 -1.76 -6.95 6.25
C GLN A 224 -2.41 -6.23 5.06
N ASN A 225 -3.46 -5.46 5.29
CA ASN A 225 -4.08 -4.64 4.26
C ASN A 225 -3.13 -3.53 3.77
N ALA A 226 -2.39 -2.88 4.66
CA ALA A 226 -1.39 -1.88 4.32
C ALA A 226 -0.26 -2.47 3.46
N LYS A 227 0.29 -3.62 3.87
CA LYS A 227 1.29 -4.37 3.10
C LYS A 227 0.79 -4.75 1.71
N ARG A 228 -0.43 -5.29 1.64
CA ARG A 228 -1.05 -5.67 0.37
C ARG A 228 -1.30 -4.47 -0.53
N LEU A 229 -1.75 -3.34 0.03
CA LEU A 229 -2.00 -2.11 -0.70
C LEU A 229 -0.70 -1.59 -1.33
N LEU A 230 0.36 -1.46 -0.54
CA LEU A 230 1.66 -0.99 -1.04
C LEU A 230 2.22 -1.91 -2.13
N LYS A 231 2.19 -3.22 -1.92
CA LYS A 231 2.66 -4.20 -2.91
C LYS A 231 1.93 -4.09 -4.24
N THR A 232 0.61 -3.96 -4.18
CA THR A 232 -0.21 -3.84 -5.39
C THR A 232 0.05 -2.52 -6.12
N GLU A 233 0.20 -1.44 -5.37
CA GLU A 233 0.51 -0.11 -5.90
C GLU A 233 1.88 -0.06 -6.60
N ILE A 234 2.91 -0.66 -6.00
CA ILE A 234 4.23 -0.76 -6.61
C ILE A 234 4.15 -1.53 -7.95
N ALA A 235 3.43 -2.66 -7.97
CA ALA A 235 3.25 -3.41 -9.21
C ALA A 235 2.53 -2.57 -10.29
N ARG A 236 1.53 -1.75 -9.90
CA ARG A 236 0.87 -0.81 -10.80
C ARG A 236 1.84 0.24 -11.34
N ILE A 237 2.64 0.86 -10.47
CA ILE A 237 3.63 1.87 -10.85
C ILE A 237 4.64 1.29 -11.85
N HIS A 238 5.13 0.08 -11.62
CA HIS A 238 6.04 -0.61 -12.53
C HIS A 238 5.36 -0.86 -13.89
N ALA A 239 4.12 -1.35 -13.89
CA ALA A 239 3.35 -1.60 -15.10
C ALA A 239 3.14 -0.33 -15.92
N ASP A 240 2.71 0.76 -15.27
CA ASP A 240 2.44 2.04 -15.94
C ASP A 240 3.74 2.67 -16.48
N THR A 241 4.83 2.60 -15.72
CA THR A 241 6.15 3.08 -16.14
C THR A 241 6.64 2.31 -17.36
N GLN A 242 6.57 0.98 -17.31
CA GLN A 242 7.00 0.12 -18.41
C GLN A 242 6.15 0.35 -19.66
N LEU A 243 4.82 0.33 -19.51
CA LEU A 243 3.91 0.51 -20.67
C LEU A 243 4.13 1.87 -21.35
N ALA A 244 4.28 2.93 -20.57
CA ALA A 244 4.56 4.26 -21.11
C ALA A 244 5.88 4.29 -21.89
N MET A 245 6.95 3.68 -21.34
CA MET A 245 8.25 3.66 -22.02
C MET A 245 8.27 2.76 -23.25
N LEU A 246 7.54 1.66 -23.24
CA LEU A 246 7.42 0.79 -24.41
C LEU A 246 6.66 1.48 -25.54
N LYS A 247 5.57 2.20 -25.24
CA LYS A 247 4.83 3.01 -26.22
C LYS A 247 5.69 4.12 -26.83
N ASP A 248 6.47 4.81 -26.00
CA ASP A 248 7.35 5.89 -26.47
C ASP A 248 8.51 5.42 -27.38
N ASN A 249 8.83 4.14 -27.35
CA ASN A 249 9.92 3.55 -28.10
C ASN A 249 9.44 2.55 -29.17
N ASP A 250 8.20 2.69 -29.63
CA ASP A 250 7.61 1.98 -30.75
C ASP A 250 7.60 0.45 -30.62
N PHE A 251 7.57 -0.06 -29.40
CA PHE A 251 7.33 -1.48 -29.16
C PHE A 251 5.91 -1.84 -29.51
N THR A 252 5.71 -3.00 -30.14
CA THR A 252 4.40 -3.46 -30.58
C THR A 252 3.73 -4.38 -29.59
N HIS A 253 4.51 -5.12 -28.80
CA HIS A 253 4.04 -6.12 -27.85
C HIS A 253 4.82 -6.05 -26.55
N LEU A 254 4.23 -6.59 -25.52
CA LEU A 254 4.93 -7.00 -24.30
C LEU A 254 4.82 -8.52 -24.12
N ILE A 255 5.84 -9.12 -23.55
CA ILE A 255 5.83 -10.53 -23.15
C ILE A 255 5.61 -10.59 -21.65
N TYR A 256 4.55 -11.28 -21.24
CA TYR A 256 4.22 -11.44 -19.83
C TYR A 256 5.21 -12.39 -19.16
N VAL A 257 5.72 -12.02 -17.97
CA VAL A 257 6.64 -12.83 -17.17
C VAL A 257 5.97 -13.11 -15.82
N ALA A 258 5.44 -14.30 -15.66
CA ALA A 258 4.84 -14.70 -14.41
C ALA A 258 5.93 -14.89 -13.33
N GLU A 259 5.63 -14.61 -12.06
CA GLU A 259 6.58 -14.87 -10.98
C GLU A 259 6.78 -16.39 -10.75
N ALA A 260 7.85 -16.78 -10.04
CA ALA A 260 8.20 -18.19 -9.82
C ALA A 260 7.11 -19.02 -9.14
N GLY A 261 6.34 -18.38 -8.24
CA GLY A 261 5.21 -18.98 -7.53
C GLY A 261 3.86 -18.51 -8.07
N ALA A 262 3.76 -18.21 -9.37
CA ALA A 262 2.56 -17.60 -9.95
C ALA A 262 1.28 -18.39 -9.65
N CYS A 263 0.23 -17.65 -9.33
CA CYS A 263 -1.09 -18.21 -9.06
C CYS A 263 -1.78 -18.71 -10.35
N LYS A 264 -2.93 -19.40 -10.19
CA LYS A 264 -3.74 -19.93 -11.29
C LYS A 264 -4.20 -18.87 -12.31
N VAL A 265 -4.21 -17.58 -11.93
CA VAL A 265 -4.60 -16.48 -12.82
C VAL A 265 -3.40 -16.04 -13.67
N CYS A 266 -2.21 -15.93 -13.06
CA CYS A 266 -1.01 -15.39 -13.71
C CYS A 266 -0.23 -16.46 -14.50
N ALA A 267 -0.14 -17.69 -14.00
CA ALA A 267 0.65 -18.75 -14.64
C ALA A 267 0.27 -19.00 -16.12
N PRO A 268 -1.01 -19.00 -16.53
CA PRO A 268 -1.36 -19.19 -17.94
C PRO A 268 -0.95 -18.04 -18.87
N LEU A 269 -0.53 -16.89 -18.34
CA LEU A 269 -0.08 -15.74 -19.11
C LEU A 269 1.42 -15.74 -19.35
N ASP A 270 2.18 -16.60 -18.67
CA ASP A 270 3.62 -16.67 -18.77
C ASP A 270 4.07 -16.88 -20.22
N GLY A 271 4.99 -16.05 -20.68
CA GLY A 271 5.50 -16.07 -22.06
C GLY A 271 4.52 -15.59 -23.13
N LYS A 272 3.29 -15.22 -22.82
CA LYS A 272 2.34 -14.70 -23.81
C LYS A 272 2.74 -13.33 -24.30
N ALA A 273 2.71 -13.17 -25.63
CA ALA A 273 2.85 -11.88 -26.30
C ALA A 273 1.50 -11.16 -26.31
N ILE A 274 1.46 -9.96 -25.76
CA ILE A 274 0.27 -9.13 -25.63
C ILE A 274 0.52 -7.84 -26.42
N PRO A 275 -0.34 -7.47 -27.38
CA PRO A 275 -0.22 -6.17 -28.06
C PRO A 275 -0.25 -5.04 -27.02
N ILE A 276 0.60 -4.03 -27.19
CA ILE A 276 0.71 -2.93 -26.22
C ILE A 276 -0.59 -2.13 -26.12
N ASP A 277 -1.31 -2.00 -27.22
CA ASP A 277 -2.59 -1.26 -27.24
C ASP A 277 -3.73 -2.04 -26.57
N ASP A 278 -3.63 -3.36 -26.48
CA ASP A 278 -4.59 -4.23 -25.83
C ASP A 278 -4.20 -4.54 -24.36
N ALA A 279 -3.07 -4.00 -23.89
CA ALA A 279 -2.57 -4.28 -22.56
C ALA A 279 -3.41 -3.60 -21.47
N GLU A 280 -4.11 -4.40 -20.68
CA GLU A 280 -5.01 -3.94 -19.64
C GLU A 280 -4.67 -4.61 -18.29
N LYS A 281 -4.40 -3.79 -17.27
CA LYS A 281 -4.10 -4.27 -15.91
C LYS A 281 -5.31 -5.02 -15.33
N GLY A 282 -5.07 -6.19 -14.75
CA GLY A 282 -6.13 -7.04 -14.21
C GLY A 282 -6.82 -7.95 -15.22
N VAL A 283 -6.54 -7.78 -16.52
CA VAL A 283 -7.09 -8.60 -17.61
C VAL A 283 -5.99 -9.46 -18.24
N ASN A 284 -4.97 -8.83 -18.78
CA ASN A 284 -3.86 -9.50 -19.46
C ASN A 284 -2.48 -8.90 -19.11
N MET A 285 -2.44 -7.79 -18.37
CA MET A 285 -1.21 -7.16 -17.87
C MET A 285 -1.20 -7.10 -16.34
N TYR A 286 -0.02 -7.26 -15.75
CA TYR A 286 0.15 -7.11 -14.30
C TYR A 286 -0.09 -5.65 -13.82
N PRO A 287 -0.52 -5.44 -12.56
CA PRO A 287 -0.92 -6.45 -11.60
C PRO A 287 -2.29 -7.05 -11.96
N MET A 288 -2.37 -8.39 -11.98
CA MET A 288 -3.61 -9.15 -12.25
C MET A 288 -4.55 -9.19 -11.04
N HIS A 289 -4.01 -9.05 -9.85
CA HIS A 289 -4.72 -9.16 -8.57
C HIS A 289 -3.87 -8.51 -7.45
N PRO A 290 -4.44 -8.27 -6.26
CA PRO A 290 -3.65 -7.81 -5.11
C PRO A 290 -2.46 -8.73 -4.81
N ASN A 291 -1.31 -8.14 -4.44
CA ASN A 291 -0.03 -8.82 -4.23
C ASN A 291 0.61 -9.44 -5.48
N CYS A 292 0.15 -9.14 -6.69
CA CYS A 292 0.78 -9.64 -7.91
C CYS A 292 2.26 -9.18 -8.00
N ARG A 293 3.16 -10.11 -8.37
CA ARG A 293 4.61 -9.86 -8.52
C ARG A 293 5.14 -10.24 -9.91
N CYS A 294 4.22 -10.42 -10.85
CA CYS A 294 4.56 -10.63 -12.25
C CYS A 294 5.13 -9.34 -12.85
N SER A 295 5.78 -9.47 -13.99
CA SER A 295 6.33 -8.37 -14.78
C SER A 295 6.15 -8.64 -16.28
N ALA A 296 6.78 -7.84 -17.12
CA ALA A 296 6.81 -8.06 -18.57
C ALA A 296 8.11 -7.48 -19.15
N TYR A 297 8.39 -7.77 -20.41
CA TYR A 297 9.41 -7.06 -21.18
C TYR A 297 8.89 -6.73 -22.59
N GLY A 298 9.46 -5.69 -23.19
CA GLY A 298 9.05 -5.23 -24.53
C GLY A 298 9.49 -6.18 -25.63
N HIS A 299 8.64 -6.34 -26.65
CA HIS A 299 8.89 -7.14 -27.83
C HIS A 299 8.41 -6.38 -29.07
N ILE A 300 9.17 -6.47 -30.15
CA ILE A 300 8.79 -5.95 -31.47
C ILE A 300 8.49 -7.15 -32.37
N LYS A 301 7.23 -7.31 -32.77
CA LYS A 301 6.86 -8.31 -33.76
C LYS A 301 7.19 -7.74 -35.15
N MET A 302 8.22 -8.29 -35.80
CA MET A 302 8.59 -7.91 -37.14
C MET A 302 7.83 -8.78 -38.14
N ASN A 303 7.01 -8.16 -38.98
CA ASN A 303 6.41 -8.82 -40.13
C ASN A 303 7.37 -8.70 -41.31
N TYR A 304 8.20 -9.69 -41.53
CA TYR A 304 9.00 -9.77 -42.76
C TYR A 304 8.11 -10.26 -43.91
N LYS A 305 7.63 -9.33 -44.71
CA LYS A 305 7.08 -9.65 -46.04
C LYS A 305 8.25 -9.72 -47.04
N ASN A 306 8.96 -10.82 -47.08
CA ASN A 306 9.87 -11.13 -48.16
C ASN A 306 9.58 -12.54 -48.67
N GLY A 307 9.08 -12.66 -49.91
CA GLY A 307 9.10 -13.86 -50.70
C GLY A 307 8.35 -15.08 -50.18
N GLY A 308 7.17 -14.89 -49.60
CA GLY A 308 6.25 -15.99 -49.33
C GLY A 308 6.44 -16.76 -48.01
N ASN A 309 7.44 -16.43 -47.17
CA ASN A 309 7.57 -17.01 -45.86
C ASN A 309 7.31 -15.96 -44.74
N THR A 310 6.12 -16.01 -44.17
CA THR A 310 5.80 -15.33 -42.92
C THR A 310 6.37 -16.18 -41.78
N LEU A 311 7.48 -15.76 -41.17
CA LEU A 311 7.91 -16.30 -39.89
C LEU A 311 7.10 -15.65 -38.78
N ASP A 312 5.85 -16.07 -38.63
CA ASP A 312 5.07 -15.83 -37.43
C ASP A 312 5.53 -16.84 -36.38
N ARG A 313 6.53 -16.46 -35.59
CA ARG A 313 6.86 -17.19 -34.35
C ARG A 313 5.84 -16.73 -33.30
N GLU A 314 4.75 -17.43 -33.19
CA GLU A 314 3.88 -17.33 -32.00
C GLU A 314 4.62 -17.91 -30.80
N ALA A 315 4.52 -17.23 -29.64
CA ALA A 315 4.97 -17.79 -28.39
C ALA A 315 4.08 -18.99 -28.05
N THR A 316 4.53 -20.16 -28.38
CA THR A 316 3.88 -21.40 -27.97
C THR A 316 4.45 -21.82 -26.63
N ASN A 317 3.58 -21.84 -25.61
CA ASN A 317 3.81 -22.41 -24.27
C ASN A 317 4.92 -21.80 -23.39
N GLY A 318 5.20 -20.51 -23.50
CA GLY A 318 6.12 -19.82 -22.57
C GLY A 318 7.60 -20.21 -22.71
N VAL A 319 7.94 -21.09 -23.63
CA VAL A 319 9.30 -21.50 -23.95
C VAL A 319 9.62 -21.01 -25.35
N TRP A 320 10.35 -19.92 -25.46
CA TRP A 320 11.02 -19.58 -26.70
C TRP A 320 12.15 -20.58 -26.83
N GLY A 321 12.04 -21.48 -27.79
CA GLY A 321 13.15 -22.38 -28.13
C GLY A 321 14.42 -21.58 -28.35
N ASP A 322 15.55 -22.18 -28.00
CA ASP A 322 16.86 -21.61 -28.25
C ASP A 322 16.91 -21.17 -29.72
N ASP A 323 17.14 -19.86 -29.95
CA ASP A 323 17.41 -19.37 -31.28
C ASP A 323 18.67 -20.06 -31.75
N GLU A 324 18.51 -21.10 -32.59
CA GLU A 324 19.64 -21.64 -33.34
C GLU A 324 20.22 -20.47 -34.14
N GLU A 325 21.53 -20.32 -33.97
CA GLU A 325 22.38 -19.36 -34.67
C GLU A 325 22.12 -19.41 -36.19
N ILE A 326 21.78 -18.28 -36.77
CA ILE A 326 22.06 -17.96 -38.17
C ILE A 326 23.00 -16.76 -38.17
#